data_79d939535ea34627d1352e9ab44603ca
#
_entry.id   79d939535ea34627d1352e9ab44603ca
#
_cell.length_a   1.000
_cell.length_b   1.000
_cell.length_c   1.000
_cell.angle_alpha   90.00
_cell.angle_beta   90.00
_cell.angle_gamma   90.00
#
_symmetry.space_group_name_H-M   'P 1'
#
loop_
_entity.id
_entity.type
_entity.pdbx_description
1 polymer ?
#
loop_
_entity_poly.entity_id
_entity_poly.type
_entity_poly.pdbx_seq_one_letter_code
_entity_poly.pdbx_strand_id
1 'polypeptide(L)'
;NAHVVLEEAPNGPVVPEEQGHHLLLLSARSATALHAATARLKQHLVDHPSTPLADVAFTLQTGRRRFAHRRALVARGTDEAIARLGTLDPKTTLSRESAVEDASVAFLFPGQGAQSVGMARGLYEADPAFRADVDACSAVVRPCLGFDLCEVLYPKPGGEAEAERRLVQTAVTQPALFVIEYALALAWRRL
;
A
#
# COMPACT_ATOMS: atom_id res chain seq x y z
N ASN A 1 7.48 0.55 46.81
CA ASN A 1 6.14 -0.05 46.66
C ASN A 1 5.59 0.39 45.31
N ALA A 2 5.05 -0.54 44.53
CA ALA A 2 4.36 -0.28 43.28
C ALA A 2 2.94 -0.82 43.37
N HIS A 3 1.97 -0.07 42.85
CA HIS A 3 0.59 -0.49 42.73
C HIS A 3 0.21 -0.47 41.25
N VAL A 4 -0.45 -1.52 40.80
CA VAL A 4 -0.96 -1.64 39.43
C VAL A 4 -2.44 -1.94 39.52
N VAL A 5 -3.26 -1.16 38.82
CA VAL A 5 -4.68 -1.44 38.62
C VAL A 5 -4.84 -1.90 37.16
N LEU A 6 -5.45 -3.04 36.97
CA LEU A 6 -5.75 -3.60 35.67
C LEU A 6 -7.27 -3.61 35.48
N GLU A 7 -7.72 -3.10 34.36
CA GLU A 7 -9.12 -3.10 33.95
C GLU A 7 -9.22 -3.80 32.58
N GLU A 8 -10.28 -4.55 32.37
CA GLU A 8 -10.57 -5.15 31.08
C GLU A 8 -10.81 -4.06 30.03
N ALA A 9 -10.28 -4.22 28.83
CA ALA A 9 -10.52 -3.28 27.76
C ALA A 9 -12.03 -3.20 27.44
N PRO A 10 -12.59 -2.00 27.21
CA PRO A 10 -13.98 -1.90 26.80
C PRO A 10 -14.21 -2.66 25.49
N ASN A 11 -15.34 -3.35 25.41
CA ASN A 11 -15.75 -4.01 24.17
C ASN A 11 -15.95 -2.94 23.10
N GLY A 12 -14.99 -2.83 22.19
CA GLY A 12 -15.09 -1.95 21.01
C GLY A 12 -16.15 -2.47 20.02
N PRO A 13 -16.67 -1.61 19.14
CA PRO A 13 -17.52 -2.09 18.05
C PRO A 13 -16.76 -3.11 17.22
N VAL A 14 -17.43 -4.23 16.89
CA VAL A 14 -16.90 -5.19 15.92
C VAL A 14 -16.87 -4.46 14.57
N VAL A 15 -15.68 -4.06 14.14
CA VAL A 15 -15.49 -3.51 12.79
C VAL A 15 -15.55 -4.69 11.83
N PRO A 16 -16.40 -4.64 10.80
CA PRO A 16 -16.40 -5.67 9.76
C PRO A 16 -14.98 -5.83 9.18
N GLU A 17 -14.58 -7.07 8.91
CA GLU A 17 -13.29 -7.34 8.28
C GLU A 17 -13.22 -6.59 6.96
N GLU A 18 -12.46 -5.51 6.92
CA GLU A 18 -12.24 -4.75 5.70
C GLU A 18 -11.49 -5.64 4.71
N GLN A 19 -12.15 -5.98 3.60
CA GLN A 19 -11.51 -6.64 2.48
C GLN A 19 -10.47 -5.69 1.88
N GLY A 20 -9.22 -5.88 2.22
CA GLY A 20 -8.15 -4.97 1.79
C GLY A 20 -6.76 -5.57 1.90
N HIS A 21 -5.78 -4.75 1.59
CA HIS A 21 -4.38 -5.09 1.77
C HIS A 21 -3.92 -4.62 3.15
N HIS A 22 -3.36 -5.51 3.93
CA HIS A 22 -2.84 -5.21 5.27
C HIS A 22 -1.32 -5.21 5.25
N LEU A 23 -0.71 -4.13 5.73
CA LEU A 23 0.73 -3.98 5.85
C LEU A 23 1.19 -4.49 7.22
N LEU A 24 1.94 -5.58 7.23
CA LEU A 24 2.54 -6.14 8.43
C LEU A 24 3.99 -5.64 8.57
N LEU A 25 4.27 -4.97 9.69
CA LEU A 25 5.59 -4.40 9.99
C LEU A 25 6.21 -5.12 11.19
N LEU A 26 7.39 -5.68 11.00
CA LEU A 26 8.18 -6.27 12.06
C LEU A 26 9.52 -5.55 12.20
N SER A 27 9.99 -5.39 13.43
CA SER A 27 11.34 -4.91 13.66
C SER A 27 11.98 -5.55 14.90
N ALA A 28 13.31 -5.62 14.92
CA ALA A 28 14.06 -6.18 16.01
C ALA A 28 15.45 -5.55 16.11
N ARG A 29 16.13 -5.77 17.24
CA ARG A 29 17.49 -5.27 17.48
C ARG A 29 18.57 -6.04 16.72
N SER A 30 18.27 -7.26 16.26
CA SER A 30 19.20 -8.09 15.49
C SER A 30 18.44 -8.87 14.41
N ALA A 31 19.15 -9.34 13.39
CA ALA A 31 18.61 -10.21 12.35
C ALA A 31 18.00 -11.49 12.93
N THR A 32 18.71 -12.13 13.88
CA THR A 32 18.23 -13.34 14.57
C THR A 32 16.91 -13.09 15.32
N ALA A 33 16.83 -11.97 16.05
CA ALA A 33 15.61 -11.59 16.75
C ALA A 33 14.45 -11.29 15.78
N LEU A 34 14.74 -10.68 14.60
CA LEU A 34 13.76 -10.45 13.56
C LEU A 34 13.22 -11.76 12.97
N HIS A 35 14.11 -12.72 12.70
CA HIS A 35 13.69 -14.06 12.25
C HIS A 35 12.81 -14.77 13.30
N ALA A 36 13.21 -14.72 14.56
CA ALA A 36 12.42 -15.30 15.64
C ALA A 36 11.05 -14.62 15.80
N ALA A 37 10.97 -13.28 15.67
CA ALA A 37 9.73 -12.54 15.72
C ALA A 37 8.82 -12.92 14.54
N THR A 38 9.39 -13.09 13.34
CA THR A 38 8.65 -13.51 12.15
C THR A 38 8.06 -14.92 12.33
N ALA A 39 8.85 -15.86 12.83
CA ALA A 39 8.39 -17.23 13.10
C ALA A 39 7.25 -17.26 14.15
N ARG A 40 7.39 -16.46 15.22
CA ARG A 40 6.34 -16.35 16.25
C ARG A 40 5.06 -15.75 15.71
N LEU A 41 5.15 -14.70 14.87
CA LEU A 41 3.95 -14.12 14.24
C LEU A 41 3.27 -15.16 13.34
N LYS A 42 4.03 -15.86 12.49
CA LYS A 42 3.49 -16.94 11.67
C LYS A 42 2.76 -17.98 12.50
N GLN A 43 3.40 -18.48 13.58
CA GLN A 43 2.80 -19.49 14.46
C GLN A 43 1.53 -18.95 15.13
N HIS A 44 1.57 -17.70 15.61
CA HIS A 44 0.39 -17.08 16.22
C HIS A 44 -0.80 -17.02 15.26
N LEU A 45 -0.59 -16.67 13.98
CA LEU A 45 -1.64 -16.65 12.97
C LEU A 45 -2.19 -18.05 12.66
N VAL A 46 -1.34 -19.07 12.71
CA VAL A 46 -1.77 -20.49 12.56
C VAL A 46 -2.62 -20.93 13.75
N ASP A 47 -2.22 -20.58 14.96
CA ASP A 47 -2.89 -21.00 16.19
C ASP A 47 -4.19 -20.21 16.45
N HIS A 48 -4.33 -19.01 15.86
CA HIS A 48 -5.46 -18.10 16.05
C HIS A 48 -6.05 -17.63 14.72
N PRO A 49 -6.62 -18.53 13.92
CA PRO A 49 -7.09 -18.22 12.55
C PRO A 49 -8.27 -17.23 12.52
N SER A 50 -8.97 -17.05 13.64
CA SER A 50 -10.07 -16.09 13.76
C SER A 50 -9.64 -14.67 14.10
N THR A 51 -8.35 -14.43 14.34
CA THR A 51 -7.85 -13.06 14.62
C THR A 51 -7.88 -12.23 13.34
N PRO A 52 -8.59 -11.09 13.29
CA PRO A 52 -8.61 -10.23 12.11
C PRO A 52 -7.20 -9.73 11.75
N LEU A 53 -6.80 -9.90 10.49
CA LEU A 53 -5.47 -9.48 10.05
C LEU A 53 -5.27 -7.96 10.16
N ALA A 54 -6.36 -7.19 10.06
CA ALA A 54 -6.37 -5.75 10.28
C ALA A 54 -5.89 -5.38 11.70
N ASP A 55 -6.37 -6.07 12.73
CA ASP A 55 -5.97 -5.84 14.13
C ASP A 55 -4.51 -6.19 14.37
N VAL A 56 -4.04 -7.28 13.74
CA VAL A 56 -2.63 -7.67 13.78
C VAL A 56 -1.77 -6.59 13.12
N ALA A 57 -2.16 -6.12 11.94
CA ALA A 57 -1.45 -5.07 11.22
C ALA A 57 -1.41 -3.76 12.04
N PHE A 58 -2.55 -3.34 12.59
CA PHE A 58 -2.65 -2.16 13.46
C PHE A 58 -1.73 -2.26 14.67
N THR A 59 -1.77 -3.40 15.38
CA THR A 59 -0.92 -3.64 16.56
C THR A 59 0.57 -3.58 16.21
N LEU A 60 0.98 -4.17 15.07
CA LEU A 60 2.37 -4.15 14.63
C LEU A 60 2.85 -2.74 14.24
N GLN A 61 1.98 -1.91 13.67
CA GLN A 61 2.31 -0.56 13.23
C GLN A 61 2.35 0.44 14.39
N THR A 62 1.41 0.35 15.33
CA THR A 62 1.22 1.35 16.39
C THR A 62 1.76 0.89 17.75
N GLY A 63 1.63 -0.39 18.07
CA GLY A 63 1.92 -0.96 19.39
C GLY A 63 3.36 -1.47 19.56
N ARG A 64 4.27 -1.29 18.59
CA ARG A 64 5.62 -1.83 18.65
C ARG A 64 6.69 -0.77 18.43
N ARG A 65 7.74 -0.82 19.26
CA ARG A 65 8.93 0.03 19.08
C ARG A 65 9.63 -0.31 17.77
N ARG A 66 10.09 0.70 17.05
CA ARG A 66 10.87 0.55 15.81
C ARG A 66 12.35 0.29 16.14
N PHE A 67 12.94 -0.69 15.48
CA PHE A 67 14.35 -1.06 15.58
C PHE A 67 15.00 -1.07 14.19
N ALA A 68 16.34 -1.21 14.16
CA ALA A 68 17.14 -1.13 12.94
C ALA A 68 16.82 -2.26 11.93
N HIS A 69 16.73 -3.51 12.40
CA HIS A 69 16.36 -4.62 11.52
C HIS A 69 14.85 -4.63 11.31
N ARG A 70 14.41 -4.40 10.09
CA ARG A 70 13.00 -4.20 9.73
C ARG A 70 12.56 -5.20 8.66
N ARG A 71 11.30 -5.60 8.74
CA ARG A 71 10.62 -6.42 7.73
C ARG A 71 9.23 -5.88 7.48
N ALA A 72 8.85 -5.79 6.20
CA ALA A 72 7.54 -5.38 5.76
C ALA A 72 7.00 -6.36 4.74
N LEU A 73 5.74 -6.72 4.86
CA LEU A 73 5.01 -7.49 3.87
C LEU A 73 3.56 -7.03 3.82
N VAL A 74 2.93 -7.17 2.67
CA VAL A 74 1.51 -6.87 2.49
C VAL A 74 0.77 -8.20 2.29
N ALA A 75 -0.42 -8.36 2.86
CA ALA A 75 -1.25 -9.55 2.65
C ALA A 75 -2.74 -9.15 2.66
N ARG A 76 -3.57 -9.89 1.92
CA ARG A 76 -5.02 -9.68 1.85
C ARG A 76 -5.79 -10.47 2.89
N GLY A 77 -5.17 -11.49 3.47
CA GLY A 77 -5.78 -12.35 4.47
C GLY A 77 -4.75 -13.17 5.22
N THR A 78 -5.20 -13.88 6.25
CA THR A 78 -4.36 -14.62 7.17
C THR A 78 -3.56 -15.73 6.47
N ASP A 79 -4.15 -16.48 5.53
CA ASP A 79 -3.47 -17.56 4.81
C ASP A 79 -2.31 -17.02 3.95
N GLU A 80 -2.53 -15.89 3.26
CA GLU A 80 -1.48 -15.23 2.48
C GLU A 80 -0.37 -14.69 3.39
N ALA A 81 -0.72 -14.13 4.54
CA ALA A 81 0.26 -13.66 5.53
C ALA A 81 1.13 -14.82 6.03
N ILE A 82 0.52 -15.96 6.39
CA ILE A 82 1.22 -17.17 6.83
C ILE A 82 2.19 -17.66 5.75
N ALA A 83 1.73 -17.74 4.49
CA ALA A 83 2.55 -18.17 3.37
C ALA A 83 3.76 -17.24 3.15
N ARG A 84 3.54 -15.92 3.12
CA ARG A 84 4.60 -14.91 2.94
C ARG A 84 5.58 -14.86 4.10
N LEU A 85 5.10 -14.99 5.35
CA LEU A 85 5.96 -15.11 6.54
C LEU A 85 6.78 -16.41 6.54
N GLY A 86 6.31 -17.45 5.86
CA GLY A 86 7.02 -18.73 5.74
C GLY A 86 8.09 -18.74 4.65
N THR A 87 7.81 -18.15 3.49
CA THR A 87 8.72 -18.17 2.34
C THR A 87 9.76 -17.06 2.39
N LEU A 88 9.39 -15.88 2.92
CA LEU A 88 10.21 -14.67 2.94
C LEU A 88 10.77 -14.31 1.54
N ASP A 89 9.95 -14.53 0.49
CA ASP A 89 10.33 -14.21 -0.88
C ASP A 89 10.66 -12.71 -1.00
N PRO A 90 11.87 -12.34 -1.47
CA PRO A 90 12.27 -10.94 -1.65
C PRO A 90 11.37 -10.10 -2.56
N LYS A 91 10.57 -10.74 -3.42
CA LYS A 91 9.59 -10.06 -4.29
C LYS A 91 8.35 -9.58 -3.53
N THR A 92 8.02 -10.23 -2.42
CA THR A 92 6.79 -9.98 -1.64
C THR A 92 7.06 -9.59 -0.20
N THR A 93 8.30 -9.74 0.27
CA THR A 93 8.71 -9.44 1.65
C THR A 93 9.98 -8.61 1.62
N LEU A 94 9.89 -7.37 2.04
CA LEU A 94 11.03 -6.47 2.14
C LEU A 94 11.71 -6.64 3.50
N SER A 95 13.02 -6.87 3.50
CA SER A 95 13.83 -6.91 4.72
C SER A 95 15.00 -5.96 4.58
N ARG A 96 15.21 -5.08 5.55
CA ARG A 96 16.31 -4.12 5.56
C ARG A 96 16.83 -3.89 6.97
N GLU A 97 18.12 -3.56 7.03
CA GLU A 97 18.73 -2.94 8.18
C GLU A 97 18.90 -1.45 7.91
N SER A 98 18.37 -0.61 8.78
CA SER A 98 18.49 0.85 8.68
C SER A 98 18.60 1.44 10.07
N ALA A 99 19.73 2.07 10.32
CA ALA A 99 19.95 2.86 11.54
C ALA A 99 19.44 4.33 11.40
N VAL A 100 18.99 4.71 10.21
CA VAL A 100 18.56 6.10 9.93
C VAL A 100 17.12 6.27 10.36
N GLU A 101 16.89 7.19 11.31
CA GLU A 101 15.55 7.52 11.82
C GLU A 101 14.80 8.46 10.87
N ASP A 102 15.50 9.46 10.31
CA ASP A 102 14.95 10.47 9.39
C ASP A 102 15.63 10.36 8.01
N ALA A 103 15.25 9.37 7.23
CA ALA A 103 15.77 9.22 5.88
C ALA A 103 15.12 10.23 4.92
N SER A 104 15.93 10.92 4.13
CA SER A 104 15.42 11.71 3.00
C SER A 104 14.76 10.80 1.98
N VAL A 105 13.62 11.22 1.47
CA VAL A 105 12.87 10.50 0.44
C VAL A 105 13.06 11.21 -0.91
N ALA A 106 13.45 10.46 -1.93
CA ALA A 106 13.49 10.91 -3.31
C ALA A 106 12.45 10.15 -4.13
N PHE A 107 11.60 10.88 -4.86
CA PHE A 107 10.67 10.30 -5.81
C PHE A 107 11.34 10.18 -7.17
N LEU A 108 11.26 9.00 -7.76
CA LEU A 108 11.72 8.73 -9.11
C LEU A 108 10.49 8.45 -9.97
N PHE A 109 10.28 9.28 -11.00
CA PHE A 109 9.16 9.15 -11.91
C PHE A 109 9.64 8.53 -13.22
N PRO A 110 8.98 7.47 -13.74
CA PRO A 110 9.33 6.87 -15.01
C PRO A 110 8.97 7.80 -16.17
N GLY A 111 9.63 7.61 -17.31
CA GLY A 111 9.27 8.29 -18.56
C GLY A 111 8.27 7.48 -19.38
N GLN A 112 8.10 7.88 -20.66
CA GLN A 112 7.29 7.17 -21.64
C GLN A 112 7.70 5.69 -21.75
N GLY A 113 6.71 4.80 -21.81
CA GLY A 113 6.87 3.35 -21.81
C GLY A 113 6.30 2.69 -20.54
N ALA A 114 6.09 3.44 -19.47
CA ALA A 114 5.49 2.94 -18.23
C ALA A 114 3.96 3.06 -18.19
N GLN A 115 3.35 3.75 -19.16
CA GLN A 115 1.89 3.93 -19.22
C GLN A 115 1.18 2.62 -19.52
N SER A 116 0.04 2.43 -18.87
CA SER A 116 -0.87 1.32 -19.16
C SER A 116 -2.32 1.72 -18.86
N VAL A 117 -3.25 1.17 -19.62
CA VAL A 117 -4.68 1.30 -19.30
C VAL A 117 -4.94 0.68 -17.93
N GLY A 118 -5.67 1.38 -17.08
CA GLY A 118 -5.94 0.95 -15.72
C GLY A 118 -4.82 1.20 -14.73
N MET A 119 -3.73 1.91 -15.09
CA MET A 119 -2.66 2.23 -14.14
C MET A 119 -3.24 2.99 -12.93
N ALA A 120 -2.84 2.55 -11.71
CA ALA A 120 -3.34 3.03 -10.43
C ALA A 120 -4.87 2.91 -10.20
N ARG A 121 -5.60 2.09 -10.99
CA ARG A 121 -7.05 1.91 -10.87
C ARG A 121 -7.46 1.53 -9.45
N GLY A 122 -6.76 0.60 -8.81
CA GLY A 122 -7.07 0.18 -7.44
C GLY A 122 -7.03 1.32 -6.42
N LEU A 123 -6.08 2.26 -6.55
CA LEU A 123 -6.04 3.48 -5.73
C LEU A 123 -7.16 4.44 -6.09
N TYR A 124 -7.41 4.64 -7.39
CA TYR A 124 -8.49 5.51 -7.87
C TYR A 124 -9.88 5.06 -7.37
N GLU A 125 -10.10 3.75 -7.25
CA GLU A 125 -11.34 3.18 -6.75
C GLU A 125 -11.44 3.21 -5.22
N ALA A 126 -10.32 2.96 -4.52
CA ALA A 126 -10.30 2.75 -3.07
C ALA A 126 -9.99 4.03 -2.25
N ASP A 127 -9.22 4.98 -2.80
CA ASP A 127 -8.80 6.20 -2.08
C ASP A 127 -9.52 7.45 -2.66
N PRO A 128 -10.51 8.03 -1.95
CA PRO A 128 -11.22 9.22 -2.41
C PRO A 128 -10.32 10.44 -2.61
N ALA A 129 -9.24 10.59 -1.83
CA ALA A 129 -8.32 11.71 -1.96
C ALA A 129 -7.45 11.56 -3.22
N PHE A 130 -6.94 10.34 -3.50
CA PHE A 130 -6.22 10.05 -4.74
C PHE A 130 -7.11 10.26 -5.97
N ARG A 131 -8.36 9.80 -5.91
CA ARG A 131 -9.35 10.03 -6.98
C ARG A 131 -9.53 11.51 -7.25
N ALA A 132 -9.76 12.32 -6.20
CA ALA A 132 -9.95 13.76 -6.34
C ALA A 132 -8.73 14.45 -6.97
N ASP A 133 -7.50 14.04 -6.64
CA ASP A 133 -6.29 14.57 -7.26
C ASP A 133 -6.22 14.23 -8.75
N VAL A 134 -6.51 13.00 -9.14
CA VAL A 134 -6.53 12.56 -10.55
C VAL A 134 -7.60 13.32 -11.33
N ASP A 135 -8.81 13.42 -10.80
CA ASP A 135 -9.93 14.12 -11.44
C ASP A 135 -9.64 15.61 -11.64
N ALA A 136 -9.06 16.26 -10.61
CA ALA A 136 -8.66 17.66 -10.68
C ALA A 136 -7.60 17.89 -11.77
N CYS A 137 -6.57 17.04 -11.83
CA CYS A 137 -5.55 17.12 -12.87
C CYS A 137 -6.12 16.84 -14.27
N SER A 138 -7.01 15.84 -14.41
CA SER A 138 -7.69 15.53 -15.66
C SER A 138 -8.52 16.72 -16.17
N ALA A 139 -9.22 17.41 -15.27
CA ALA A 139 -9.97 18.62 -15.61
C ALA A 139 -9.08 19.76 -16.16
N VAL A 140 -7.85 19.90 -15.61
CA VAL A 140 -6.88 20.91 -16.06
C VAL A 140 -6.37 20.59 -17.48
N VAL A 141 -6.10 19.33 -17.79
CA VAL A 141 -5.55 18.95 -19.11
C VAL A 141 -6.62 18.78 -20.19
N ARG A 142 -7.88 18.62 -19.81
CA ARG A 142 -9.02 18.39 -20.71
C ARG A 142 -9.14 19.41 -21.86
N PRO A 143 -8.99 20.74 -21.62
CA PRO A 143 -9.05 21.71 -22.73
C PRO A 143 -7.97 21.51 -23.78
N CYS A 144 -6.80 21.02 -23.41
CA CYS A 144 -5.68 20.75 -24.31
C CYS A 144 -5.87 19.43 -25.07
N LEU A 145 -6.47 18.43 -24.44
CA LEU A 145 -6.66 17.10 -25.01
C LEU A 145 -7.95 17.02 -25.87
N GLY A 146 -8.97 17.82 -25.55
CA GLY A 146 -10.29 17.76 -26.19
C GLY A 146 -11.20 16.61 -25.69
N PHE A 147 -10.75 15.86 -24.67
CA PHE A 147 -11.50 14.76 -24.04
C PHE A 147 -11.08 14.61 -22.58
N ASP A 148 -11.82 13.80 -21.82
CA ASP A 148 -11.49 13.48 -20.43
C ASP A 148 -10.43 12.38 -20.40
N LEU A 149 -9.30 12.66 -19.73
CA LEU A 149 -8.20 11.70 -19.62
C LEU A 149 -8.59 10.45 -18.83
N CYS A 150 -9.51 10.58 -17.87
CA CYS A 150 -10.01 9.44 -17.10
C CYS A 150 -10.75 8.40 -17.99
N GLU A 151 -11.35 8.81 -19.11
CA GLU A 151 -11.98 7.87 -20.07
C GLU A 151 -10.94 6.97 -20.76
N VAL A 152 -9.70 7.46 -20.89
CA VAL A 152 -8.58 6.69 -21.46
C VAL A 152 -7.89 5.86 -20.39
N LEU A 153 -7.70 6.42 -19.20
CA LEU A 153 -7.06 5.70 -18.08
C LEU A 153 -7.95 4.56 -17.57
N TYR A 154 -9.25 4.81 -17.48
CA TYR A 154 -10.22 3.91 -16.85
C TYR A 154 -11.44 3.66 -17.79
N PRO A 155 -11.20 3.07 -18.97
CA PRO A 155 -12.27 2.85 -19.93
C PRO A 155 -13.36 1.94 -19.34
N LYS A 156 -14.57 2.10 -19.89
CA LYS A 156 -15.67 1.16 -19.67
C LYS A 156 -15.32 -0.20 -20.30
N PRO A 157 -15.93 -1.29 -19.82
CA PRO A 157 -15.74 -2.61 -20.40
C PRO A 157 -15.96 -2.60 -21.93
N GLY A 158 -14.99 -3.14 -22.68
CA GLY A 158 -14.98 -3.15 -24.13
C GLY A 158 -14.31 -1.95 -24.79
N GLY A 159 -13.88 -0.93 -24.02
CA GLY A 159 -13.17 0.26 -24.52
C GLY A 159 -11.64 0.16 -24.43
N GLU A 160 -11.09 -0.93 -23.91
CA GLU A 160 -9.68 -1.07 -23.59
C GLU A 160 -8.77 -0.92 -24.81
N ALA A 161 -9.13 -1.55 -25.94
CA ALA A 161 -8.33 -1.51 -27.16
C ALA A 161 -8.24 -0.09 -27.76
N GLU A 162 -9.29 0.70 -27.66
CA GLU A 162 -9.27 2.10 -28.11
C GLU A 162 -8.45 2.96 -27.13
N ALA A 163 -8.61 2.75 -25.83
CA ALA A 163 -7.86 3.44 -24.81
C ALA A 163 -6.34 3.17 -24.94
N GLU A 164 -5.93 1.93 -25.23
CA GLU A 164 -4.53 1.57 -25.50
C GLU A 164 -3.99 2.31 -26.73
N ARG A 165 -4.74 2.33 -27.84
CA ARG A 165 -4.34 3.08 -29.06
C ARG A 165 -4.16 4.57 -28.80
N ARG A 166 -5.01 5.16 -27.96
CA ARG A 166 -4.89 6.57 -27.57
C ARG A 166 -3.71 6.81 -26.63
N LEU A 167 -3.55 5.92 -25.66
CA LEU A 167 -2.53 6.07 -24.59
C LEU A 167 -1.10 5.98 -25.13
N VAL A 168 -0.84 5.33 -26.27
CA VAL A 168 0.50 5.30 -26.90
C VAL A 168 0.84 6.59 -27.66
N GLN A 169 -0.13 7.48 -27.92
CA GLN A 169 0.13 8.78 -28.53
C GLN A 169 0.82 9.70 -27.53
N THR A 170 1.98 10.24 -27.88
CA THR A 170 2.80 11.10 -26.99
C THR A 170 2.01 12.23 -26.33
N ALA A 171 1.09 12.86 -27.10
CA ALA A 171 0.21 13.91 -26.61
C ALA A 171 -0.74 13.46 -25.49
N VAL A 172 -1.00 12.16 -25.37
CA VAL A 172 -1.84 11.53 -24.33
C VAL A 172 -0.98 10.89 -23.25
N THR A 173 0.09 10.19 -23.66
CA THR A 173 1.00 9.49 -22.73
C THR A 173 1.59 10.41 -21.68
N GLN A 174 2.13 11.57 -22.10
CA GLN A 174 2.80 12.48 -21.18
C GLN A 174 1.85 13.05 -20.11
N PRO A 175 0.68 13.61 -20.47
CA PRO A 175 -0.29 14.04 -19.46
C PRO A 175 -0.77 12.89 -18.57
N ALA A 176 -0.98 11.69 -19.12
CA ALA A 176 -1.44 10.54 -18.37
C ALA A 176 -0.43 10.11 -17.28
N LEU A 177 0.84 10.01 -17.65
CA LEU A 177 1.92 9.72 -16.69
C LEU A 177 2.00 10.81 -15.63
N PHE A 178 2.07 12.07 -16.06
CA PHE A 178 2.18 13.21 -15.12
C PHE A 178 1.04 13.23 -14.10
N VAL A 179 -0.20 13.06 -14.54
CA VAL A 179 -1.38 13.08 -13.65
C VAL A 179 -1.29 11.97 -12.60
N ILE A 180 -0.97 10.75 -13.00
CA ILE A 180 -0.86 9.62 -12.05
C ILE A 180 0.32 9.80 -11.12
N GLU A 181 1.48 10.19 -11.63
CA GLU A 181 2.70 10.39 -10.83
C GLU A 181 2.54 11.52 -9.83
N TYR A 182 1.92 12.63 -10.24
CA TYR A 182 1.62 13.75 -9.34
C TYR A 182 0.62 13.34 -8.25
N ALA A 183 -0.46 12.66 -8.60
CA ALA A 183 -1.42 12.16 -7.61
C ALA A 183 -0.78 11.15 -6.64
N LEU A 184 0.11 10.26 -7.12
CA LEU A 184 0.88 9.35 -6.27
C LEU A 184 1.80 10.12 -5.32
N ALA A 185 2.51 11.15 -5.80
CA ALA A 185 3.36 11.97 -4.95
C ALA A 185 2.56 12.68 -3.86
N LEU A 186 1.36 13.19 -4.17
CA LEU A 186 0.46 13.78 -3.19
C LEU A 186 -0.03 12.75 -2.17
N ALA A 187 -0.39 11.54 -2.62
CA ALA A 187 -0.79 10.45 -1.73
C ALA A 187 0.32 10.12 -0.72
N TRP A 188 1.56 9.94 -1.18
CA TRP A 188 2.71 9.71 -0.30
C TRP A 188 3.01 10.85 0.66
N ARG A 189 2.74 12.10 0.28
CA ARG A 189 2.94 13.27 1.15
C ARG A 189 1.89 13.38 2.25
N ARG A 190 0.76 12.72 2.11
CA ARG A 190 -0.31 12.66 3.12
C ARG A 190 -0.07 11.57 4.18
N LEU A 191 0.82 10.61 3.93
CA LEU A 191 1.25 9.58 4.90
C LEU A 191 2.36 10.08 5.83
#